data_c293f461be46061e5544df0df1e7bd06
#
_entry.id   c293f461be46061e5544df0df1e7bd06
#
_cell.length_a   1.000
_cell.length_b   1.000
_cell.length_c   1.000
_cell.angle_alpha   90.00
_cell.angle_beta   90.00
_cell.angle_gamma   90.00
#
_symmetry.space_group_name_H-M   'P 1'
#
loop_
_entity.id
_entity.type
_entity.pdbx_description
1 polymer ?
#
loop_
_entity_poly.entity_id
_entity_poly.type
_entity_poly.pdbx_seq_one_letter_code
_entity_poly.pdbx_strand_id
1 'polypeptide(L)'
;MNPFRMALLAGAIAVMGATVAAPSVRAQTAILPYTLTAFPGTPPAGATQPDDVAISANGKRLWVGYGNGVDTTGKGAPSTLVEYDIASGAVLKSISIPGHLDGLKINPATGDVWATQNEDGNPTLAVIDHESGTFKIYRFDPKLITGGMDDLVFVPRQDSRHDSDSSVDVYIVTSSQVDTTTPVIVRISGPLRATNTQLKSVLPGAPPSVWNVVSNLEETTAMIGDPDSMTINSAGELVLDNRSDDSLYIVRNPKARHPVLRVPLTLGGNAVEVNDTIFTLSETTRLSSTAGTIFITDTSGNKIYTLTKPYFPSNEVYTAANVANVVGLLDLNTGVVTPVATGFTGVHGLAFSPTRVALAPAKDHSEETDDE
;
A
#
# COMPACT_ATOMS: atom_id res chain seq x y z
N MET A 1 -74.28 -43.48 -16.32
CA MET A 1 -73.80 -42.21 -16.91
C MET A 1 -73.74 -41.18 -15.80
N ASN A 2 -72.53 -40.84 -15.36
CA ASN A 2 -72.30 -39.89 -14.26
C ASN A 2 -71.31 -38.84 -14.77
N PRO A 3 -71.64 -37.56 -14.76
CA PRO A 3 -70.67 -36.55 -15.19
C PRO A 3 -69.88 -36.04 -13.97
N PHE A 4 -68.56 -36.16 -14.06
CA PHE A 4 -67.59 -35.60 -13.10
C PHE A 4 -67.62 -34.06 -13.21
N ARG A 5 -67.86 -33.42 -12.10
CA ARG A 5 -67.66 -31.95 -11.93
C ARG A 5 -66.19 -31.72 -11.52
N MET A 6 -65.49 -31.01 -12.35
CA MET A 6 -64.10 -30.56 -12.11
C MET A 6 -64.20 -29.21 -11.40
N ALA A 7 -63.74 -29.14 -10.13
CA ALA A 7 -63.65 -27.89 -9.38
C ALA A 7 -62.29 -27.27 -9.65
N LEU A 8 -62.24 -26.06 -10.23
CA LEU A 8 -61.04 -25.23 -10.36
C LEU A 8 -60.73 -24.58 -8.99
N LEU A 9 -59.65 -24.92 -8.37
CA LEU A 9 -59.08 -24.18 -7.23
C LEU A 9 -58.18 -23.07 -7.77
N ALA A 10 -58.63 -21.81 -7.63
CA ALA A 10 -57.78 -20.64 -7.88
C ALA A 10 -56.89 -20.39 -6.66
N GLY A 11 -55.64 -20.73 -6.73
CA GLY A 11 -54.66 -20.39 -5.70
C GLY A 11 -54.13 -18.98 -5.92
N ALA A 12 -54.43 -18.07 -4.97
CA ALA A 12 -53.83 -16.74 -4.94
C ALA A 12 -52.39 -16.84 -4.43
N ILE A 13 -51.39 -16.56 -5.29
CA ILE A 13 -49.99 -16.43 -4.91
C ILE A 13 -49.79 -15.02 -4.34
N ALA A 14 -49.67 -14.92 -3.03
CA ALA A 14 -49.25 -13.67 -2.35
C ALA A 14 -47.71 -13.52 -2.59
N VAL A 15 -47.32 -12.61 -3.46
CA VAL A 15 -45.94 -12.19 -3.59
C VAL A 15 -45.58 -11.29 -2.40
N MET A 16 -44.95 -11.85 -1.38
CA MET A 16 -44.30 -11.07 -0.33
C MET A 16 -43.10 -10.35 -0.95
N GLY A 17 -43.24 -9.07 -1.24
CA GLY A 17 -42.15 -8.19 -1.60
C GLY A 17 -41.22 -8.01 -0.40
N ALA A 18 -40.08 -8.71 -0.38
CA ALA A 18 -39.01 -8.39 0.54
C ALA A 18 -38.41 -7.05 0.12
N THR A 19 -38.73 -5.99 0.86
CA THR A 19 -38.00 -4.73 0.76
C THR A 19 -36.60 -4.97 1.27
N VAL A 20 -35.64 -5.14 0.36
CA VAL A 20 -34.21 -5.10 0.69
C VAL A 20 -33.93 -3.67 1.12
N ALA A 21 -33.74 -3.46 2.42
CA ALA A 21 -33.26 -2.20 2.93
C ALA A 21 -31.92 -1.90 2.26
N ALA A 22 -31.81 -0.77 1.57
CA ALA A 22 -30.53 -0.32 1.03
C ALA A 22 -29.51 -0.22 2.19
N PRO A 23 -28.28 -0.71 2.02
CA PRO A 23 -27.26 -0.58 3.05
C PRO A 23 -27.11 0.91 3.38
N SER A 24 -27.25 1.25 4.66
CA SER A 24 -27.02 2.61 5.12
C SER A 24 -25.54 2.93 4.91
N VAL A 25 -25.23 3.76 3.93
CA VAL A 25 -23.87 4.29 3.73
C VAL A 25 -23.53 5.08 5.00
N ARG A 26 -22.66 4.54 5.84
CA ARG A 26 -22.12 5.28 6.98
C ARG A 26 -21.26 6.42 6.42
N ALA A 27 -21.46 7.63 6.96
CA ALA A 27 -20.60 8.75 6.61
C ALA A 27 -19.17 8.47 7.12
N GLN A 28 -18.17 8.73 6.28
CA GLN A 28 -16.77 8.66 6.67
C GLN A 28 -16.53 9.70 7.77
N THR A 29 -15.88 9.29 8.85
CA THR A 29 -15.67 10.12 10.02
C THR A 29 -14.25 9.98 10.54
N ALA A 30 -13.61 11.11 10.84
CA ALA A 30 -12.35 11.13 11.58
C ALA A 30 -12.61 11.28 13.08
N ILE A 31 -11.71 10.71 13.87
CA ILE A 31 -11.68 10.83 15.34
C ILE A 31 -10.71 11.96 15.69
N LEU A 32 -11.09 12.89 16.54
CA LEU A 32 -10.23 13.98 16.96
C LEU A 32 -8.87 13.47 17.50
N PRO A 33 -7.74 14.12 17.16
CA PRO A 33 -7.59 15.43 16.52
C PRO A 33 -7.52 15.39 14.97
N TYR A 34 -7.93 14.31 14.34
CA TYR A 34 -7.86 14.15 12.89
C TYR A 34 -9.02 14.85 12.19
N THR A 35 -8.75 15.29 10.96
CA THR A 35 -9.75 15.81 10.01
C THR A 35 -9.68 14.98 8.74
N LEU A 36 -10.80 14.40 8.33
CA LEU A 36 -10.95 13.66 7.08
C LEU A 36 -11.71 14.51 6.06
N THR A 37 -11.16 14.62 4.86
CA THR A 37 -11.76 15.39 3.76
C THR A 37 -11.66 14.58 2.47
N ALA A 38 -12.67 14.63 1.61
CA ALA A 38 -12.55 14.07 0.28
C ALA A 38 -11.48 14.83 -0.52
N PHE A 39 -10.61 14.11 -1.21
CA PHE A 39 -9.65 14.70 -2.14
C PHE A 39 -10.43 15.38 -3.30
N PRO A 40 -10.05 16.60 -3.71
CA PRO A 40 -10.84 17.35 -4.69
C PRO A 40 -10.78 16.77 -6.11
N GLY A 41 -9.85 15.85 -6.39
CA GLY A 41 -9.71 15.23 -7.71
C GLY A 41 -10.85 14.30 -8.04
N THR A 42 -11.34 14.42 -9.29
CA THR A 42 -12.32 13.50 -9.84
C THR A 42 -11.61 12.54 -10.79
N PRO A 43 -11.77 11.20 -10.63
CA PRO A 43 -11.15 10.26 -11.53
C PRO A 43 -11.66 10.45 -12.97
N PRO A 44 -10.83 10.22 -13.98
CA PRO A 44 -11.27 10.23 -15.39
C PRO A 44 -12.38 9.20 -15.63
N ALA A 45 -13.19 9.44 -16.65
CA ALA A 45 -14.25 8.51 -17.03
C ALA A 45 -13.68 7.11 -17.28
N GLY A 46 -14.23 6.10 -16.62
CA GLY A 46 -13.78 4.71 -16.69
C GLY A 46 -12.69 4.32 -15.69
N ALA A 47 -12.07 5.26 -15.00
CA ALA A 47 -11.18 4.96 -13.88
C ALA A 47 -12.00 4.66 -12.62
N THR A 48 -11.94 3.43 -12.17
CA THR A 48 -12.70 2.92 -11.01
C THR A 48 -11.80 2.05 -10.14
N GLN A 49 -12.18 1.90 -8.88
CA GLN A 49 -11.44 1.10 -7.91
C GLN A 49 -10.01 1.63 -7.72
N PRO A 50 -9.84 2.83 -7.11
CA PRO A 50 -8.53 3.31 -6.71
C PRO A 50 -7.92 2.33 -5.71
N ASP A 51 -6.71 1.91 -5.97
CA ASP A 51 -6.00 0.90 -5.21
C ASP A 51 -4.82 1.54 -4.48
N ASP A 52 -3.60 1.40 -4.94
CA ASP A 52 -2.46 2.01 -4.30
C ASP A 52 -2.21 3.45 -4.75
N VAL A 53 -1.41 4.18 -3.97
CA VAL A 53 -1.19 5.60 -4.11
C VAL A 53 0.26 5.97 -3.80
N ALA A 54 0.86 6.81 -4.65
CA ALA A 54 2.23 7.29 -4.46
C ALA A 54 2.33 8.81 -4.63
N ILE A 55 3.27 9.43 -3.90
CA ILE A 55 3.45 10.89 -3.89
C ILE A 55 4.84 11.23 -4.43
N SER A 56 4.90 12.15 -5.39
CA SER A 56 6.18 12.63 -5.91
C SER A 56 7.06 13.23 -4.81
N ALA A 57 8.38 13.13 -4.96
CA ALA A 57 9.36 13.60 -3.97
C ALA A 57 9.23 15.09 -3.61
N ASN A 58 8.67 15.91 -4.51
CA ASN A 58 8.41 17.33 -4.26
C ASN A 58 7.06 17.58 -3.53
N GLY A 59 6.26 16.55 -3.26
CA GLY A 59 4.96 16.62 -2.59
C GLY A 59 3.86 17.29 -3.40
N LYS A 60 4.01 17.45 -4.72
CA LYS A 60 3.05 18.18 -5.57
C LYS A 60 2.16 17.30 -6.42
N ARG A 61 2.54 16.03 -6.63
CA ARG A 61 1.85 15.09 -7.50
C ARG A 61 1.43 13.86 -6.73
N LEU A 62 0.20 13.44 -6.96
CA LEU A 62 -0.38 12.20 -6.46
C LEU A 62 -0.59 11.27 -7.64
N TRP A 63 -0.01 10.10 -7.59
CA TRP A 63 -0.23 9.03 -8.54
C TRP A 63 -1.14 8.00 -7.90
N VAL A 64 -2.15 7.55 -8.65
CA VAL A 64 -3.15 6.58 -8.16
C VAL A 64 -3.37 5.51 -9.21
N GLY A 65 -3.23 4.25 -8.82
CA GLY A 65 -3.61 3.10 -9.60
C GLY A 65 -5.12 2.85 -9.50
N TYR A 66 -5.79 2.60 -10.63
CA TYR A 66 -7.20 2.23 -10.69
C TYR A 66 -7.32 0.85 -11.32
N GLY A 67 -7.81 -0.11 -10.57
CA GLY A 67 -7.93 -1.51 -11.01
C GLY A 67 -8.99 -1.72 -12.11
N ASN A 68 -10.02 -0.86 -12.22
CA ASN A 68 -11.07 -0.92 -13.24
C ASN A 68 -11.81 -2.27 -13.32
N GLY A 69 -11.79 -3.08 -12.26
CA GLY A 69 -12.34 -4.43 -12.26
C GLY A 69 -11.53 -5.44 -13.09
N VAL A 70 -10.26 -5.16 -13.36
CA VAL A 70 -9.34 -6.12 -13.96
C VAL A 70 -9.14 -7.30 -13.02
N ASP A 71 -9.14 -8.50 -13.56
CA ASP A 71 -8.84 -9.73 -12.80
C ASP A 71 -7.40 -9.67 -12.23
N THR A 72 -7.22 -10.16 -11.02
CA THR A 72 -5.93 -10.16 -10.30
C THR A 72 -4.80 -10.92 -11.02
N THR A 73 -5.12 -11.75 -12.01
CA THR A 73 -4.14 -12.35 -12.94
C THR A 73 -3.88 -11.50 -14.19
N GLY A 74 -4.39 -10.28 -14.24
CA GLY A 74 -4.21 -9.32 -15.33
C GLY A 74 -5.07 -9.55 -16.56
N LYS A 75 -6.16 -10.32 -16.46
CA LYS A 75 -7.09 -10.55 -17.57
C LYS A 75 -8.21 -9.52 -17.55
N GLY A 76 -8.58 -9.03 -18.72
CA GLY A 76 -9.71 -8.11 -18.89
C GLY A 76 -9.31 -6.76 -19.45
N ALA A 77 -10.04 -5.71 -19.03
CA ALA A 77 -9.73 -4.33 -19.43
C ALA A 77 -8.41 -3.86 -18.77
N PRO A 78 -7.71 -2.88 -19.33
CA PRO A 78 -6.51 -2.35 -18.70
C PRO A 78 -6.86 -1.56 -17.45
N SER A 79 -5.93 -1.53 -16.48
CA SER A 79 -5.93 -0.58 -15.40
C SER A 79 -5.66 0.84 -15.89
N THR A 80 -5.97 1.83 -15.05
CA THR A 80 -5.65 3.24 -15.33
C THR A 80 -4.74 3.80 -14.25
N LEU A 81 -3.61 4.36 -14.63
CA LEU A 81 -2.75 5.14 -13.74
C LEU A 81 -3.05 6.63 -13.95
N VAL A 82 -3.34 7.35 -12.87
CA VAL A 82 -3.71 8.77 -12.93
C VAL A 82 -2.73 9.62 -12.12
N GLU A 83 -2.23 10.69 -12.73
CA GLU A 83 -1.47 11.74 -12.05
C GLU A 83 -2.38 12.93 -11.74
N TYR A 84 -2.43 13.31 -10.47
CA TYR A 84 -3.15 14.50 -10.01
C TYR A 84 -2.19 15.57 -9.52
N ASP A 85 -2.58 16.82 -9.69
CA ASP A 85 -2.03 17.93 -8.93
C ASP A 85 -2.65 17.93 -7.52
N ILE A 86 -1.84 17.81 -6.49
CA ILE A 86 -2.33 17.67 -5.11
C ILE A 86 -3.14 18.87 -4.65
N ALA A 87 -2.72 20.09 -5.03
CA ALA A 87 -3.34 21.31 -4.54
C ALA A 87 -4.72 21.56 -5.14
N SER A 88 -4.89 21.27 -6.42
CA SER A 88 -6.14 21.55 -7.15
C SER A 88 -7.02 20.30 -7.37
N GLY A 89 -6.46 19.09 -7.27
CA GLY A 89 -7.11 17.86 -7.68
C GLY A 89 -7.21 17.68 -9.19
N ALA A 90 -6.60 18.56 -9.98
CA ALA A 90 -6.67 18.46 -11.43
C ALA A 90 -5.94 17.20 -11.93
N VAL A 91 -6.57 16.48 -12.85
CA VAL A 91 -5.93 15.36 -13.57
C VAL A 91 -4.89 15.94 -14.53
N LEU A 92 -3.65 15.50 -14.41
CA LEU A 92 -2.54 15.91 -15.27
C LEU A 92 -2.24 14.87 -16.34
N LYS A 93 -2.31 13.59 -15.95
CA LYS A 93 -2.14 12.45 -16.87
C LYS A 93 -3.15 11.35 -16.53
N SER A 94 -3.52 10.60 -17.56
CA SER A 94 -4.31 9.37 -17.44
C SER A 94 -3.74 8.36 -18.42
N ILE A 95 -3.19 7.28 -17.91
CA ILE A 95 -2.42 6.30 -18.68
C ILE A 95 -3.10 4.94 -18.56
N SER A 96 -3.46 4.35 -19.69
CA SER A 96 -4.01 2.99 -19.72
C SER A 96 -2.85 1.99 -19.75
N ILE A 97 -2.79 1.11 -18.76
CA ILE A 97 -1.71 0.14 -18.57
C ILE A 97 -2.32 -1.26 -18.57
N PRO A 98 -1.86 -2.18 -19.46
CA PRO A 98 -2.34 -3.57 -19.48
C PRO A 98 -2.02 -4.27 -18.15
N GLY A 99 -2.94 -5.09 -17.66
CA GLY A 99 -2.82 -5.84 -16.42
C GLY A 99 -3.51 -5.16 -15.24
N HIS A 100 -3.55 -5.86 -14.10
CA HIS A 100 -4.02 -5.35 -12.83
C HIS A 100 -2.89 -4.57 -12.16
N LEU A 101 -3.05 -3.26 -11.98
CA LEU A 101 -2.14 -2.47 -11.17
C LEU A 101 -2.43 -2.72 -9.69
N ASP A 102 -1.38 -2.93 -8.95
CA ASP A 102 -1.41 -3.17 -7.52
C ASP A 102 -0.45 -2.21 -6.81
N GLY A 103 0.67 -2.65 -6.22
CA GLY A 103 1.60 -1.75 -5.55
C GLY A 103 2.19 -0.65 -6.44
N LEU A 104 2.30 0.54 -5.90
CA LEU A 104 2.72 1.75 -6.63
C LEU A 104 3.74 2.55 -5.82
N LYS A 105 4.95 2.71 -6.35
CA LYS A 105 6.00 3.50 -5.69
C LYS A 105 6.73 4.39 -6.69
N ILE A 106 7.31 5.48 -6.20
CA ILE A 106 8.13 6.40 -7.00
C ILE A 106 9.60 6.12 -6.73
N ASN A 107 10.35 5.87 -7.80
CA ASN A 107 11.78 5.71 -7.71
C ASN A 107 12.43 7.04 -7.25
N PRO A 108 13.05 7.09 -6.06
CA PRO A 108 13.59 8.33 -5.52
C PRO A 108 14.78 8.89 -6.31
N ALA A 109 15.43 8.06 -7.14
CA ALA A 109 16.58 8.47 -7.94
C ALA A 109 16.17 9.09 -9.28
N THR A 110 15.07 8.61 -9.91
CA THR A 110 14.66 9.06 -11.26
C THR A 110 13.35 9.83 -11.25
N GLY A 111 12.50 9.65 -10.24
CA GLY A 111 11.14 10.18 -10.20
C GLY A 111 10.12 9.31 -10.96
N ASP A 112 10.56 8.26 -11.65
CA ASP A 112 9.68 7.37 -12.39
C ASP A 112 8.76 6.59 -11.45
N VAL A 113 7.55 6.32 -11.94
CA VAL A 113 6.56 5.53 -11.22
C VAL A 113 6.74 4.05 -11.56
N TRP A 114 6.92 3.24 -10.54
CA TRP A 114 7.01 1.79 -10.67
C TRP A 114 5.74 1.18 -10.10
N ALA A 115 5.14 0.29 -10.85
CA ALA A 115 3.91 -0.40 -10.48
C ALA A 115 4.07 -1.90 -10.64
N THR A 116 3.88 -2.66 -9.58
CA THR A 116 3.69 -4.09 -9.63
C THR A 116 2.35 -4.41 -10.25
N GLN A 117 2.27 -5.56 -10.89
CA GLN A 117 1.07 -5.95 -11.61
C GLN A 117 0.79 -7.44 -11.43
N ASN A 118 -0.51 -7.77 -11.34
CA ASN A 118 -1.03 -9.12 -11.37
C ASN A 118 -0.64 -9.94 -10.12
N GLU A 119 -1.25 -9.59 -9.00
CA GLU A 119 -1.00 -10.15 -7.66
C GLU A 119 -1.21 -11.68 -7.55
N ASP A 120 -2.05 -12.28 -8.40
CA ASP A 120 -2.39 -13.71 -8.36
C ASP A 120 -1.80 -14.54 -9.52
N GLY A 121 -1.03 -13.93 -10.40
CA GLY A 121 -0.39 -14.67 -11.50
C GLY A 121 0.05 -13.78 -12.66
N ASN A 122 0.93 -14.30 -13.51
CA ASN A 122 1.55 -13.53 -14.60
C ASN A 122 2.24 -12.22 -14.16
N PRO A 123 3.06 -12.23 -13.10
CA PRO A 123 3.62 -11.04 -12.50
C PRO A 123 4.43 -10.22 -13.50
N THR A 124 4.20 -8.92 -13.51
CA THR A 124 4.95 -7.97 -14.32
C THR A 124 5.22 -6.69 -13.51
N LEU A 125 6.19 -5.91 -13.95
CA LEU A 125 6.49 -4.60 -13.42
C LEU A 125 6.35 -3.57 -14.54
N ALA A 126 5.49 -2.59 -14.38
CA ALA A 126 5.42 -1.42 -15.23
C ALA A 126 6.33 -0.33 -14.66
N VAL A 127 7.18 0.24 -15.50
CA VAL A 127 7.99 1.44 -15.17
C VAL A 127 7.55 2.55 -16.09
N ILE A 128 7.02 3.60 -15.49
CA ILE A 128 6.38 4.73 -16.16
C ILE A 128 7.29 5.95 -16.01
N ASP A 129 7.73 6.49 -17.12
CA ASP A 129 8.42 7.78 -17.18
C ASP A 129 7.47 8.87 -16.71
N HIS A 130 7.79 9.52 -15.60
CA HIS A 130 6.91 10.49 -14.95
C HIS A 130 6.70 11.76 -15.76
N GLU A 131 7.62 12.11 -16.68
CA GLU A 131 7.49 13.31 -17.52
C GLU A 131 6.60 13.04 -18.73
N SER A 132 6.91 12.00 -19.51
CA SER A 132 6.22 11.69 -20.76
C SER A 132 4.96 10.85 -20.58
N GLY A 133 4.85 10.07 -19.49
CA GLY A 133 3.80 9.08 -19.30
C GLY A 133 3.97 7.82 -20.14
N THR A 134 5.08 7.66 -20.85
CA THR A 134 5.39 6.42 -21.55
C THR A 134 5.80 5.35 -20.56
N PHE A 135 5.56 4.08 -20.85
CA PHE A 135 5.90 3.01 -19.94
C PHE A 135 6.54 1.81 -20.63
N LYS A 136 7.26 1.02 -19.83
CA LYS A 136 7.82 -0.28 -20.22
C LYS A 136 7.37 -1.33 -19.22
N ILE A 137 7.07 -2.53 -19.74
CA ILE A 137 6.70 -3.68 -18.91
C ILE A 137 7.88 -4.66 -18.89
N TYR A 138 8.24 -5.09 -17.68
CA TYR A 138 9.32 -6.02 -17.40
C TYR A 138 8.75 -7.32 -16.84
N ARG A 139 9.40 -8.45 -17.17
CA ARG A 139 9.06 -9.78 -16.68
C ARG A 139 10.23 -10.36 -15.91
N PHE A 140 9.93 -11.28 -15.04
CA PHE A 140 10.88 -11.87 -14.11
C PHE A 140 11.16 -13.34 -14.41
N ASP A 141 12.25 -13.86 -13.81
CA ASP A 141 12.52 -15.29 -13.81
C ASP A 141 11.42 -16.03 -13.01
N PRO A 142 10.64 -16.91 -13.63
CA PRO A 142 9.51 -17.57 -12.98
C PRO A 142 9.93 -18.57 -11.89
N LYS A 143 11.23 -18.84 -11.73
CA LYS A 143 11.71 -19.76 -10.69
C LYS A 143 11.55 -19.24 -9.26
N LEU A 144 11.54 -17.92 -9.09
CA LEU A 144 11.43 -17.28 -7.78
C LEU A 144 10.10 -16.60 -7.54
N ILE A 145 9.25 -16.50 -8.56
CA ILE A 145 7.89 -15.98 -8.45
C ILE A 145 6.96 -17.00 -9.10
N THR A 146 6.27 -17.76 -8.28
CA THR A 146 5.35 -18.81 -8.75
C THR A 146 3.90 -18.37 -8.74
N GLY A 147 3.56 -17.31 -8.01
CA GLY A 147 2.28 -16.63 -7.96
C GLY A 147 2.32 -15.27 -8.66
N GLY A 148 2.01 -14.24 -7.93
CA GLY A 148 1.95 -12.86 -8.37
C GLY A 148 2.96 -11.94 -7.69
N MET A 149 2.71 -10.64 -7.83
CA MET A 149 3.49 -9.57 -7.20
C MET A 149 2.53 -8.48 -6.72
N ASP A 150 2.61 -8.15 -5.43
CA ASP A 150 1.73 -7.14 -4.82
C ASP A 150 2.43 -5.78 -4.76
N ASP A 151 3.50 -5.63 -4.02
CA ASP A 151 4.11 -4.32 -3.78
C ASP A 151 5.63 -4.33 -3.94
N LEU A 152 6.24 -3.15 -3.92
CA LEU A 152 7.67 -2.95 -3.99
C LEU A 152 8.13 -1.81 -3.10
N VAL A 153 9.42 -1.82 -2.72
CA VAL A 153 10.05 -0.68 -2.06
C VAL A 153 11.44 -0.39 -2.60
N PHE A 154 11.83 0.86 -2.53
CA PHE A 154 13.18 1.34 -2.83
C PHE A 154 13.94 1.55 -1.53
N VAL A 155 15.04 0.84 -1.34
CA VAL A 155 15.91 0.98 -0.17
C VAL A 155 17.22 1.66 -0.58
N PRO A 156 17.55 2.83 -0.02
CA PRO A 156 18.81 3.51 -0.32
C PRO A 156 20.03 2.62 -0.01
N ARG A 157 21.00 2.57 -0.92
CA ARG A 157 22.26 1.88 -0.67
C ARG A 157 23.17 2.72 0.21
N GLN A 158 23.62 2.17 1.31
CA GLN A 158 24.56 2.86 2.22
C GLN A 158 25.98 3.00 1.66
N ASP A 159 26.37 2.21 0.66
CA ASP A 159 27.76 2.12 0.15
C ASP A 159 27.98 2.72 -1.23
N SER A 160 27.10 3.56 -1.74
CA SER A 160 27.19 4.11 -3.10
C SER A 160 28.31 5.16 -3.27
N ARG A 161 29.58 4.79 -2.93
CA ARG A 161 30.72 5.68 -3.16
C ARG A 161 31.21 5.69 -4.63
N HIS A 162 30.77 4.77 -5.48
CA HIS A 162 31.40 4.56 -6.78
C HIS A 162 30.53 4.25 -8.00
N ASP A 163 29.19 4.16 -7.89
CA ASP A 163 28.37 3.91 -9.09
C ASP A 163 27.16 4.85 -9.14
N SER A 164 27.18 5.74 -10.12
CA SER A 164 26.16 6.75 -10.39
C SER A 164 24.83 6.18 -10.90
N ASP A 165 24.70 4.88 -11.11
CA ASP A 165 23.58 4.31 -11.87
C ASP A 165 22.54 3.52 -11.06
N SER A 166 22.75 3.28 -9.76
CA SER A 166 21.70 2.69 -8.91
C SER A 166 21.93 3.00 -7.44
N SER A 167 21.44 4.14 -7.00
CA SER A 167 21.51 4.54 -5.59
C SER A 167 20.55 3.76 -4.67
N VAL A 168 19.74 2.87 -5.22
CA VAL A 168 18.70 2.13 -4.49
C VAL A 168 18.72 0.64 -4.82
N ASP A 169 18.39 -0.19 -3.84
CA ASP A 169 17.97 -1.57 -4.03
C ASP A 169 16.45 -1.61 -4.14
N VAL A 170 15.91 -2.50 -4.98
CA VAL A 170 14.48 -2.71 -5.16
C VAL A 170 14.09 -4.06 -4.59
N TYR A 171 13.21 -4.06 -3.64
CA TYR A 171 12.59 -5.25 -3.06
C TYR A 171 11.14 -5.34 -3.51
N ILE A 172 10.67 -6.55 -3.74
CA ILE A 172 9.33 -6.84 -4.27
C ILE A 172 8.69 -7.89 -3.39
N VAL A 173 7.43 -7.68 -3.05
CA VAL A 173 6.56 -8.67 -2.42
C VAL A 173 6.04 -9.61 -3.50
N THR A 174 6.07 -10.89 -3.19
CA THR A 174 5.50 -11.93 -4.06
C THR A 174 4.38 -12.64 -3.33
N SER A 175 3.24 -12.76 -3.95
CA SER A 175 2.01 -13.34 -3.39
C SER A 175 1.61 -14.64 -4.06
N SER A 176 0.55 -15.24 -3.53
CA SER A 176 -0.07 -16.47 -4.08
C SER A 176 0.93 -17.58 -4.37
N GLN A 177 1.92 -17.76 -3.47
CA GLN A 177 3.00 -18.71 -3.66
C GLN A 177 2.48 -20.15 -3.55
N VAL A 178 3.02 -21.04 -4.39
CA VAL A 178 2.58 -22.45 -4.44
C VAL A 178 3.11 -23.29 -3.28
N ASP A 179 4.14 -22.83 -2.60
CA ASP A 179 4.76 -23.54 -1.46
C ASP A 179 5.49 -22.60 -0.50
N THR A 180 5.84 -23.12 0.68
CA THR A 180 6.51 -22.38 1.75
C THR A 180 8.00 -22.11 1.49
N THR A 181 8.59 -22.69 0.48
CA THR A 181 10.01 -22.51 0.14
C THR A 181 10.21 -21.37 -0.85
N THR A 182 9.18 -21.05 -1.62
CA THR A 182 9.19 -19.90 -2.52
C THR A 182 9.29 -18.61 -1.70
N PRO A 183 10.16 -17.68 -2.06
CA PRO A 183 10.34 -16.46 -1.28
C PRO A 183 9.10 -15.56 -1.37
N VAL A 184 8.78 -14.88 -0.27
CA VAL A 184 7.75 -13.83 -0.20
C VAL A 184 8.34 -12.42 -0.37
N ILE A 185 9.65 -12.27 -0.20
CA ILE A 185 10.37 -11.06 -0.58
C ILE A 185 11.55 -11.45 -1.47
N VAL A 186 11.61 -10.80 -2.63
CA VAL A 186 12.74 -10.90 -3.56
C VAL A 186 13.38 -9.53 -3.78
N ARG A 187 14.63 -9.52 -4.21
CA ARG A 187 15.34 -8.31 -4.62
C ARG A 187 15.74 -8.39 -6.08
N ILE A 188 15.60 -7.29 -6.82
CA ILE A 188 16.14 -7.18 -8.16
C ILE A 188 17.68 -7.21 -8.08
N SER A 189 18.32 -8.14 -8.77
CA SER A 189 19.77 -8.41 -8.67
C SER A 189 20.58 -8.00 -9.90
N GLY A 190 19.96 -7.32 -10.85
CA GLY A 190 20.60 -6.87 -12.09
C GLY A 190 19.76 -5.84 -12.83
N PRO A 191 20.14 -5.46 -14.04
CA PRO A 191 19.37 -4.50 -14.82
C PRO A 191 17.99 -5.07 -15.18
N LEU A 192 16.99 -4.19 -15.25
CA LEU A 192 15.66 -4.55 -15.75
C LEU A 192 15.73 -5.05 -17.19
N ARG A 193 15.06 -6.16 -17.45
CA ARG A 193 14.99 -6.79 -18.78
C ARG A 193 13.55 -7.09 -19.15
N ALA A 194 13.18 -6.86 -20.40
CA ALA A 194 11.82 -7.07 -20.88
C ALA A 194 11.31 -8.51 -20.65
N THR A 195 12.17 -9.52 -20.62
CA THR A 195 11.77 -10.93 -20.59
C THR A 195 12.31 -11.75 -19.41
N ASN A 196 13.35 -11.29 -18.75
CA ASN A 196 14.03 -12.10 -17.71
C ASN A 196 14.87 -11.23 -16.78
N THR A 197 14.23 -10.39 -16.00
CA THR A 197 14.85 -9.64 -14.92
C THR A 197 15.28 -10.61 -13.82
N GLN A 198 16.56 -10.54 -13.41
CA GLN A 198 17.10 -11.43 -12.40
C GLN A 198 16.69 -11.02 -10.99
N LEU A 199 16.34 -12.00 -10.18
CA LEU A 199 15.93 -11.83 -8.79
C LEU A 199 16.85 -12.60 -7.85
N LYS A 200 16.85 -12.20 -6.59
CA LYS A 200 17.48 -12.89 -5.48
C LYS A 200 16.49 -13.01 -4.34
N SER A 201 16.34 -14.21 -3.78
CA SER A 201 15.54 -14.48 -2.59
C SER A 201 16.06 -13.68 -1.38
N VAL A 202 15.17 -13.10 -0.62
CA VAL A 202 15.43 -12.32 0.59
C VAL A 202 14.75 -12.95 1.81
N LEU A 203 13.45 -13.22 1.73
CA LEU A 203 12.68 -13.87 2.79
C LEU A 203 11.91 -15.06 2.21
N PRO A 204 12.12 -16.29 2.73
CA PRO A 204 11.31 -17.44 2.33
C PRO A 204 9.89 -17.33 2.89
N GLY A 205 8.92 -18.01 2.28
CA GLY A 205 7.54 -18.05 2.72
C GLY A 205 7.32 -18.66 4.11
N ALA A 206 8.26 -19.51 4.55
CA ALA A 206 8.32 -19.99 5.94
C ALA A 206 9.74 -19.73 6.48
N PRO A 207 10.00 -18.58 7.09
CA PRO A 207 11.27 -18.35 7.76
C PRO A 207 11.45 -19.35 8.91
N PRO A 208 12.70 -19.81 9.16
CA PRO A 208 12.96 -20.88 10.13
C PRO A 208 12.59 -20.50 11.57
N SER A 209 12.62 -19.22 11.90
CA SER A 209 12.09 -18.68 13.15
C SER A 209 11.70 -17.23 12.99
N VAL A 210 10.71 -16.80 13.77
CA VAL A 210 10.28 -15.42 13.91
C VAL A 210 10.17 -15.08 15.40
N TRP A 211 10.46 -13.83 15.73
CA TRP A 211 10.26 -13.32 17.08
C TRP A 211 8.93 -12.60 17.17
N ASN A 212 7.99 -13.14 17.92
CA ASN A 212 6.72 -12.48 18.18
C ASN A 212 6.93 -11.36 19.21
N VAL A 213 6.74 -10.11 18.78
CA VAL A 213 6.98 -8.92 19.58
C VAL A 213 6.02 -8.83 20.77
N VAL A 214 4.76 -9.21 20.55
CA VAL A 214 3.69 -9.08 21.56
C VAL A 214 3.82 -10.11 22.68
N SER A 215 4.05 -11.38 22.30
CA SER A 215 4.25 -12.45 23.30
C SER A 215 5.66 -12.48 23.89
N ASN A 216 6.62 -11.83 23.23
CA ASN A 216 8.05 -11.85 23.55
C ASN A 216 8.63 -13.28 23.53
N LEU A 217 8.21 -14.08 22.55
CA LEU A 217 8.62 -15.46 22.35
C LEU A 217 9.10 -15.70 20.91
N GLU A 218 10.00 -16.65 20.76
CA GLU A 218 10.37 -17.19 19.47
C GLU A 218 9.30 -18.18 19.00
N GLU A 219 8.83 -18.01 17.77
CA GLU A 219 7.88 -18.89 17.12
C GLU A 219 8.60 -19.64 16.00
N THR A 220 8.40 -20.96 15.95
CA THR A 220 8.87 -21.77 14.84
C THR A 220 7.79 -21.80 13.77
N THR A 221 8.16 -21.42 12.55
CA THR A 221 7.35 -21.58 11.34
C THR A 221 6.02 -20.80 11.34
N ALA A 222 6.09 -19.49 11.28
CA ALA A 222 4.98 -18.73 10.73
C ALA A 222 5.00 -18.87 9.20
N MET A 223 3.91 -19.32 8.61
CA MET A 223 3.74 -19.26 7.15
C MET A 223 3.27 -17.86 6.79
N ILE A 224 4.06 -17.16 5.99
CA ILE A 224 3.64 -15.91 5.37
C ILE A 224 2.89 -16.31 4.10
N GLY A 225 1.55 -16.40 4.21
CA GLY A 225 0.75 -17.05 3.18
C GLY A 225 0.10 -16.09 2.18
N ASP A 226 -0.18 -14.87 2.60
CA ASP A 226 -0.82 -13.84 1.80
C ASP A 226 -0.18 -12.48 2.12
N PRO A 227 1.09 -12.30 1.75
CA PRO A 227 1.74 -11.01 1.90
C PRO A 227 1.14 -10.03 0.88
N ASP A 228 0.97 -8.79 1.29
CA ASP A 228 0.33 -7.74 0.52
C ASP A 228 1.29 -6.54 0.36
N SER A 229 1.03 -5.44 1.02
CA SER A 229 1.86 -4.25 0.92
C SER A 229 3.20 -4.35 1.66
N MET A 230 4.16 -3.57 1.21
CA MET A 230 5.46 -3.44 1.85
C MET A 230 5.91 -1.99 1.96
N THR A 231 6.45 -1.63 3.11
CA THR A 231 7.07 -0.33 3.36
C THR A 231 8.43 -0.49 4.03
N ILE A 232 9.10 0.63 4.31
CA ILE A 232 10.34 0.67 5.09
C ILE A 232 10.13 1.55 6.32
N ASN A 233 10.67 1.12 7.46
CA ASN A 233 10.72 1.97 8.65
C ASN A 233 11.95 2.89 8.63
N SER A 234 12.08 3.76 9.63
CA SER A 234 13.21 4.70 9.74
C SER A 234 14.57 4.04 9.88
N ALA A 235 14.64 2.79 10.33
CA ALA A 235 15.88 2.02 10.38
C ALA A 235 16.25 1.38 9.03
N GLY A 236 15.41 1.55 8.00
CA GLY A 236 15.59 0.93 6.68
C GLY A 236 15.25 -0.57 6.66
N GLU A 237 14.49 -1.04 7.67
CA GLU A 237 14.01 -2.41 7.73
C GLU A 237 12.75 -2.56 6.88
N LEU A 238 12.60 -3.70 6.19
CA LEU A 238 11.40 -3.97 5.40
C LEU A 238 10.25 -4.34 6.34
N VAL A 239 9.10 -3.75 6.12
CA VAL A 239 7.87 -4.03 6.88
C VAL A 239 6.83 -4.51 5.90
N LEU A 240 6.35 -5.72 6.09
CA LEU A 240 5.48 -6.47 5.21
C LEU A 240 4.14 -6.73 5.91
N ASP A 241 3.05 -6.38 5.29
CA ASP A 241 1.71 -6.77 5.71
C ASP A 241 1.45 -8.21 5.28
N ASN A 242 0.89 -9.04 6.17
CA ASN A 242 0.49 -10.40 5.84
C ASN A 242 -0.96 -10.63 6.27
N ARG A 243 -1.83 -10.78 5.29
CA ARG A 243 -3.27 -10.90 5.48
C ARG A 243 -3.68 -12.26 6.05
N SER A 244 -2.93 -13.32 5.71
CA SER A 244 -3.31 -14.69 6.09
C SER A 244 -3.24 -14.99 7.58
N ASP A 245 -2.51 -14.19 8.37
CA ASP A 245 -2.34 -14.37 9.82
C ASP A 245 -2.48 -13.07 10.62
N ASP A 246 -3.06 -12.03 10.00
CA ASP A 246 -3.33 -10.74 10.65
C ASP A 246 -2.08 -10.15 11.33
N SER A 247 -0.95 -10.10 10.62
CA SER A 247 0.32 -9.71 11.22
C SER A 247 1.17 -8.83 10.30
N LEU A 248 2.03 -8.01 10.91
CA LEU A 248 3.18 -7.43 10.22
C LEU A 248 4.43 -8.29 10.43
N TYR A 249 5.25 -8.37 9.39
CA TYR A 249 6.60 -8.94 9.46
C TYR A 249 7.64 -7.85 9.23
N ILE A 250 8.58 -7.70 10.17
CA ILE A 250 9.68 -6.74 10.07
C ILE A 250 10.96 -7.52 9.79
N VAL A 251 11.50 -7.34 8.58
CA VAL A 251 12.72 -8.01 8.14
C VAL A 251 13.92 -7.12 8.37
N ARG A 252 14.76 -7.54 9.27
CA ARG A 252 15.91 -6.82 9.80
C ARG A 252 17.21 -7.32 9.18
N ASN A 253 18.30 -6.67 9.57
CA ASN A 253 19.63 -7.17 9.21
C ASN A 253 19.77 -8.65 9.62
N PRO A 254 20.23 -9.55 8.72
CA PRO A 254 20.41 -10.98 9.02
C PRO A 254 21.33 -11.28 10.22
N LYS A 255 22.19 -10.32 10.61
CA LYS A 255 23.05 -10.42 11.79
C LYS A 255 22.37 -9.96 13.09
N ALA A 256 21.14 -9.44 13.03
CA ALA A 256 20.38 -9.08 14.22
C ALA A 256 20.08 -10.34 15.06
N ARG A 257 19.89 -10.15 16.35
CA ARG A 257 19.51 -11.26 17.27
C ARG A 257 18.22 -11.96 16.81
N HIS A 258 17.27 -11.17 16.33
CA HIS A 258 16.00 -11.64 15.77
C HIS A 258 15.85 -10.99 14.39
N PRO A 259 16.27 -11.68 13.31
CA PRO A 259 16.29 -11.09 11.98
C PRO A 259 14.89 -10.92 11.37
N VAL A 260 13.89 -11.65 11.86
CA VAL A 260 12.49 -11.50 11.46
C VAL A 260 11.64 -11.32 12.71
N LEU A 261 10.91 -10.21 12.78
CA LEU A 261 9.94 -9.96 13.83
C LEU A 261 8.54 -10.17 13.26
N ARG A 262 7.63 -10.65 14.10
CA ARG A 262 6.20 -10.73 13.82
C ARG A 262 5.45 -9.88 14.83
N VAL A 263 4.53 -9.05 14.36
CA VAL A 263 3.64 -8.22 15.16
C VAL A 263 2.20 -8.64 14.84
N PRO A 264 1.58 -9.53 15.62
CA PRO A 264 0.16 -9.84 15.48
C PRO A 264 -0.69 -8.60 15.70
N LEU A 265 -1.67 -8.35 14.83
CA LEU A 265 -2.47 -7.14 14.84
C LEU A 265 -3.83 -7.35 15.48
N THR A 266 -4.30 -6.36 16.23
CA THR A 266 -5.62 -6.41 16.87
C THR A 266 -6.35 -5.08 16.80
N LEU A 267 -7.66 -5.14 16.59
CA LEU A 267 -8.58 -4.01 16.66
C LEU A 267 -9.70 -4.32 17.64
N GLY A 268 -9.81 -3.55 18.71
CA GLY A 268 -10.80 -3.82 19.76
C GLY A 268 -10.64 -5.20 20.44
N GLY A 269 -9.42 -5.75 20.45
CA GLY A 269 -9.10 -7.05 21.04
C GLY A 269 -9.34 -8.26 20.11
N ASN A 270 -9.76 -8.05 18.87
CA ASN A 270 -9.89 -9.09 17.86
C ASN A 270 -8.75 -8.97 16.85
N ALA A 271 -8.33 -10.08 16.25
CA ALA A 271 -7.39 -10.07 15.14
C ALA A 271 -7.92 -9.22 13.99
N VAL A 272 -7.04 -8.49 13.31
CA VAL A 272 -7.41 -7.59 12.22
C VAL A 272 -6.46 -7.69 11.05
N GLU A 273 -7.02 -7.96 9.90
CA GLU A 273 -6.34 -7.91 8.61
C GLU A 273 -6.08 -6.45 8.21
N VAL A 274 -4.90 -6.19 7.69
CA VAL A 274 -4.52 -4.90 7.11
C VAL A 274 -3.97 -5.10 5.71
N ASN A 275 -4.19 -4.10 4.87
CA ASN A 275 -3.85 -4.13 3.46
C ASN A 275 -2.68 -3.22 3.11
N ASP A 276 -2.52 -2.09 3.82
CA ASP A 276 -1.38 -1.20 3.64
C ASP A 276 -0.95 -0.57 4.96
N THR A 277 0.35 -0.37 5.10
CA THR A 277 0.97 0.26 6.27
C THR A 277 1.99 1.31 5.86
N ILE A 278 1.92 2.49 6.46
CA ILE A 278 2.86 3.58 6.22
C ILE A 278 3.47 4.11 7.50
N PHE A 279 4.68 4.66 7.39
CA PHE A 279 5.35 5.41 8.44
C PHE A 279 5.33 6.90 8.12
N THR A 280 5.03 7.72 9.12
CA THR A 280 5.20 9.17 8.99
C THR A 280 6.68 9.51 9.17
N LEU A 281 7.30 10.07 8.15
CA LEU A 281 8.69 10.51 8.10
C LEU A 281 9.75 9.44 8.42
N SER A 282 10.64 9.28 7.48
CA SER A 282 11.95 8.67 7.70
C SER A 282 12.92 9.69 8.33
N GLU A 283 13.93 9.19 9.01
CA GLU A 283 14.98 9.94 9.72
C GLU A 283 15.84 10.88 8.87
N THR A 284 15.64 10.96 7.56
CA THR A 284 16.37 11.90 6.69
C THR A 284 16.03 13.37 7.00
N THR A 285 14.94 13.61 7.69
CA THR A 285 14.60 14.91 8.22
C THR A 285 14.82 14.90 9.74
N ARG A 286 15.74 15.68 10.27
CA ARG A 286 16.01 15.87 11.71
C ARG A 286 14.81 16.48 12.47
N LEU A 287 13.60 16.29 11.98
CA LEU A 287 12.37 16.81 12.57
C LEU A 287 11.71 15.70 13.39
N SER A 288 11.44 15.97 14.65
CA SER A 288 10.69 15.06 15.54
C SER A 288 9.20 14.98 15.20
N SER A 289 8.69 15.94 14.43
CA SER A 289 7.30 15.98 13.96
C SER A 289 7.16 16.92 12.76
N THR A 290 6.10 16.75 11.97
CA THR A 290 5.79 17.63 10.84
C THR A 290 4.28 17.74 10.63
N ALA A 291 3.83 18.87 10.07
CA ALA A 291 2.54 18.92 9.42
C ALA A 291 2.56 18.03 8.18
N GLY A 292 1.43 17.44 7.82
CA GLY A 292 1.36 16.56 6.67
C GLY A 292 -0.06 16.11 6.37
N THR A 293 -0.16 15.28 5.35
CA THR A 293 -1.41 14.70 4.88
C THR A 293 -1.20 13.21 4.56
N ILE A 294 -2.06 12.36 5.08
CA ILE A 294 -2.19 10.98 4.63
C ILE A 294 -3.26 10.96 3.54
N PHE A 295 -2.90 10.47 2.36
CA PHE A 295 -3.83 10.15 1.29
C PHE A 295 -4.31 8.72 1.47
N ILE A 296 -5.60 8.48 1.23
CA ILE A 296 -6.27 7.22 1.49
C ILE A 296 -7.12 6.88 0.28
N THR A 297 -6.98 5.70 -0.27
CA THR A 297 -7.89 5.18 -1.29
C THR A 297 -9.03 4.41 -0.63
N ASP A 298 -10.23 4.56 -1.16
CA ASP A 298 -11.43 3.78 -0.83
C ASP A 298 -11.90 3.10 -2.12
N THR A 299 -11.41 1.91 -2.35
CA THR A 299 -11.53 1.16 -3.60
C THR A 299 -13.00 0.93 -3.97
N SER A 300 -13.79 0.40 -3.04
CA SER A 300 -15.22 0.16 -3.27
C SER A 300 -16.05 1.45 -3.33
N GLY A 301 -15.60 2.50 -2.62
CA GLY A 301 -16.20 3.84 -2.67
C GLY A 301 -15.83 4.63 -3.92
N ASN A 302 -14.85 4.18 -4.68
CA ASN A 302 -14.25 4.87 -5.81
C ASN A 302 -13.85 6.31 -5.48
N LYS A 303 -13.17 6.50 -4.34
CA LYS A 303 -12.82 7.81 -3.79
C LYS A 303 -11.41 7.83 -3.23
N ILE A 304 -10.87 9.03 -3.16
CA ILE A 304 -9.63 9.33 -2.46
C ILE A 304 -9.98 10.31 -1.32
N TYR A 305 -9.38 10.10 -0.17
CA TYR A 305 -9.52 10.98 0.99
C TYR A 305 -8.17 11.53 1.43
N THR A 306 -8.20 12.61 2.17
CA THR A 306 -7.06 13.19 2.89
C THR A 306 -7.36 13.19 4.37
N LEU A 307 -6.42 12.69 5.17
CA LEU A 307 -6.47 12.71 6.61
C LEU A 307 -5.35 13.62 7.14
N THR A 308 -5.70 14.62 7.91
CA THR A 308 -4.77 15.59 8.48
C THR A 308 -4.93 15.69 9.99
N LYS A 309 -3.88 16.12 10.67
CA LYS A 309 -3.89 16.57 12.08
C LYS A 309 -2.87 17.70 12.25
N PRO A 310 -2.85 18.43 13.38
CA PRO A 310 -1.97 19.58 13.57
C PRO A 310 -0.49 19.28 13.29
N TYR A 311 -0.02 18.10 13.69
CA TYR A 311 1.32 17.59 13.35
C TYR A 311 1.37 16.07 13.52
N PHE A 312 2.23 15.43 12.74
CA PHE A 312 2.54 14.01 12.81
C PHE A 312 3.92 13.83 13.44
N PRO A 313 4.04 13.13 14.58
CA PRO A 313 5.33 12.68 15.09
C PRO A 313 6.08 11.82 14.07
N SER A 314 7.40 11.81 14.13
CA SER A 314 8.19 10.88 13.33
C SER A 314 7.91 9.44 13.74
N ASN A 315 7.89 8.53 12.77
CA ASN A 315 7.69 7.09 12.98
C ASN A 315 6.33 6.70 13.58
N GLU A 316 5.31 7.55 13.53
CA GLU A 316 3.95 7.04 13.71
C GLU A 316 3.60 6.10 12.56
N VAL A 317 2.90 5.03 12.89
CA VAL A 317 2.53 3.98 11.94
C VAL A 317 1.02 4.02 11.73
N TYR A 318 0.62 4.12 10.49
CA TYR A 318 -0.78 4.08 10.09
C TYR A 318 -1.03 2.88 9.19
N THR A 319 -2.18 2.26 9.36
CA THR A 319 -2.56 1.09 8.58
C THR A 319 -3.99 1.16 8.08
N ALA A 320 -4.22 0.60 6.90
CA ALA A 320 -5.54 0.42 6.30
C ALA A 320 -6.07 -0.97 6.66
N ALA A 321 -7.00 -1.02 7.62
CA ALA A 321 -7.69 -2.25 7.99
C ALA A 321 -8.91 -2.41 7.06
N ASN A 322 -8.71 -3.05 5.91
CA ASN A 322 -9.68 -3.09 4.82
C ASN A 322 -10.96 -3.83 5.17
N VAL A 323 -10.90 -4.97 5.85
CA VAL A 323 -12.08 -5.74 6.30
C VAL A 323 -12.88 -4.95 7.34
N ALA A 324 -12.19 -4.24 8.24
CA ALA A 324 -12.83 -3.38 9.23
C ALA A 324 -13.26 -2.02 8.68
N ASN A 325 -12.81 -1.64 7.47
CA ASN A 325 -13.05 -0.34 6.84
C ASN A 325 -12.60 0.85 7.70
N VAL A 326 -11.39 0.74 8.24
CA VAL A 326 -10.80 1.67 9.21
C VAL A 326 -9.38 2.04 8.80
N VAL A 327 -9.02 3.31 8.90
CA VAL A 327 -7.62 3.72 9.02
C VAL A 327 -7.30 3.82 10.51
N GLY A 328 -6.23 3.15 10.93
CA GLY A 328 -5.81 3.07 12.32
C GLY A 328 -4.39 3.54 12.56
N LEU A 329 -4.15 4.05 13.77
CA LEU A 329 -2.81 4.25 14.33
C LEU A 329 -2.36 2.93 14.96
N LEU A 330 -1.22 2.41 14.55
CA LEU A 330 -0.69 1.13 14.98
C LEU A 330 0.44 1.31 16.00
N ASP A 331 0.35 0.65 17.13
CA ASP A 331 1.47 0.48 18.08
C ASP A 331 2.22 -0.83 17.76
N LEU A 332 3.41 -0.73 17.21
CA LEU A 332 4.24 -1.88 16.84
C LEU A 332 4.70 -2.74 18.04
N ASN A 333 4.66 -2.22 19.28
CA ASN A 333 5.05 -3.00 20.45
C ASN A 333 3.93 -3.91 20.96
N THR A 334 2.68 -3.51 20.73
CA THR A 334 1.50 -4.22 21.22
C THR A 334 0.64 -4.83 20.12
N GLY A 335 0.87 -4.44 18.87
CA GLY A 335 0.04 -4.82 17.72
C GLY A 335 -1.36 -4.21 17.73
N VAL A 336 -1.62 -3.23 18.61
CA VAL A 336 -2.95 -2.63 18.73
C VAL A 336 -3.15 -1.56 17.65
N VAL A 337 -4.20 -1.73 16.87
CA VAL A 337 -4.71 -0.76 15.90
C VAL A 337 -5.78 0.07 16.56
N THR A 338 -5.55 1.39 16.67
CA THR A 338 -6.52 2.35 17.21
C THR A 338 -7.15 3.13 16.07
N PRO A 339 -8.47 3.08 15.87
CA PRO A 339 -9.13 3.81 14.79
C PRO A 339 -8.85 5.31 14.83
N VAL A 340 -8.52 5.90 13.70
CA VAL A 340 -8.40 7.36 13.52
C VAL A 340 -9.38 7.89 12.47
N ALA A 341 -9.79 7.05 11.52
CA ALA A 341 -10.87 7.33 10.59
C ALA A 341 -11.64 6.04 10.26
N THR A 342 -12.96 6.16 10.10
CA THR A 342 -13.89 5.03 9.91
C THR A 342 -14.95 5.34 8.85
N GLY A 343 -15.69 4.31 8.44
CA GLY A 343 -16.86 4.47 7.56
C GLY A 343 -16.51 4.36 6.08
N PHE A 344 -15.29 3.94 5.74
CA PHE A 344 -14.94 3.60 4.38
C PHE A 344 -15.75 2.38 3.88
N THR A 345 -15.69 2.10 2.60
CA THR A 345 -16.35 0.94 1.98
C THR A 345 -15.37 -0.09 1.45
N GLY A 346 -14.10 0.26 1.39
CA GLY A 346 -12.99 -0.59 0.97
C GLY A 346 -11.70 0.21 1.07
N VAL A 347 -11.28 0.57 2.30
CA VAL A 347 -10.02 1.28 2.51
C VAL A 347 -8.86 0.41 2.06
N HIS A 348 -7.90 0.99 1.31
CA HIS A 348 -6.81 0.26 0.69
C HIS A 348 -5.49 0.99 0.85
N GLY A 349 -4.96 1.63 -0.20
CA GLY A 349 -3.66 2.26 -0.22
C GLY A 349 -3.57 3.52 0.64
N LEU A 350 -2.41 3.72 1.23
CA LEU A 350 -2.04 4.87 2.05
C LEU A 350 -0.76 5.52 1.53
N ALA A 351 -0.68 6.85 1.57
CA ALA A 351 0.59 7.55 1.36
C ALA A 351 0.68 8.79 2.25
N PHE A 352 1.85 9.03 2.86
CA PHE A 352 2.08 10.21 3.68
C PHE A 352 2.87 11.28 2.93
N SER A 353 2.34 12.50 2.89
CA SER A 353 3.02 13.68 2.38
C SER A 353 3.35 14.64 3.51
N PRO A 354 4.63 14.81 3.89
CA PRO A 354 4.99 15.84 4.84
C PRO A 354 4.82 17.22 4.23
N THR A 355 4.21 18.15 4.96
CA THR A 355 4.25 19.56 4.58
C THR A 355 5.64 20.07 4.89
N ARG A 356 6.44 20.42 3.88
CA ARG A 356 7.74 21.03 4.07
C ARG A 356 7.54 22.42 4.67
N VAL A 357 7.80 22.55 5.97
CA VAL A 357 8.00 23.87 6.57
C VAL A 357 9.32 24.38 6.00
N ALA A 358 9.27 25.47 5.20
CA ALA A 358 10.49 26.17 4.83
C ALA A 358 11.19 26.56 6.13
N LEU A 359 12.35 25.96 6.41
CA LEU A 359 13.21 26.43 7.49
C LEU A 359 13.54 27.88 7.15
N ALA A 360 13.24 28.79 8.07
CA ALA A 360 13.73 30.15 7.95
C ALA A 360 15.25 30.08 7.73
N PRO A 361 15.80 30.83 6.77
CA PRO A 361 17.24 30.85 6.56
C PRO A 361 17.92 31.11 7.91
N ALA A 362 18.92 30.30 8.23
CA ALA A 362 19.74 30.50 9.42
C ALA A 362 20.21 31.94 9.36
N LYS A 363 19.93 32.71 10.42
CA LYS A 363 20.48 34.08 10.52
C LYS A 363 21.99 33.91 10.47
N ASP A 364 22.56 34.47 9.40
CA ASP A 364 24.01 34.56 9.25
C ASP A 364 24.53 35.44 10.37
N HIS A 365 25.15 34.87 11.38
CA HIS A 365 25.86 35.57 12.45
C HIS A 365 27.31 35.83 12.03
N SER A 366 27.50 36.32 10.80
CA SER A 366 28.76 36.87 10.36
C SER A 366 28.59 38.35 10.23
N GLU A 367 28.77 39.10 11.31
CA GLU A 367 29.26 40.45 11.36
C GLU A 367 29.22 40.99 12.79
N GLU A 368 30.21 40.63 13.56
CA GLU A 368 30.77 41.48 14.60
C GLU A 368 32.29 41.39 14.44
N THR A 369 32.82 42.19 13.52
CA THR A 369 34.21 42.60 13.56
C THR A 369 34.27 43.74 14.55
N ASP A 370 34.70 43.48 15.76
CA ASP A 370 35.15 44.50 16.68
C ASP A 370 36.46 45.08 16.13
N ASP A 371 36.39 46.31 15.63
CA ASP A 371 37.51 47.22 15.52
C ASP A 371 37.79 47.82 16.91
N GLU A 372 38.93 47.42 17.51
CA GLU A 372 39.76 48.31 18.37
C GLU A 372 41.23 47.85 18.29
#